data_fa56094b3fa891f9f56dd1b1055addd7
#
_entry.id   fa56094b3fa891f9f56dd1b1055addd7
#
_cell.length_a   1.000
_cell.length_b   1.000
_cell.length_c   1.000
_cell.angle_alpha   90.00
_cell.angle_beta   90.00
_cell.angle_gamma   90.00
#
_symmetry.space_group_name_H-M   'P 1'
#
loop_
_entity.id
_entity.type
_entity.pdbx_description
1 polymer ?
#
loop_
_entity_poly.entity_id
_entity_poly.type
_entity_poly.pdbx_seq_one_letter_code
_entity_poly.pdbx_strand_id
1 'polypeptide(L)'
;AFAVAWQQNEGLLGSHGLTPYSKYLERVGVAGASEWERFTNLPTLFWFLPRNDASLNAVAATGFALSAVVALLGAATAPILAAMWLLYMSLVNVGQRWYAFGWESQLLETGFWAIFAAPISLLPSRFPERLPFPWVVRWAMRFLLFRVMFGAGLIKLRGDACWRDLTCMDVHYETQPVPGILSWLFHSAPHWWHKCEVLGNHAVELVLPWLLLLPATRGAPRLAVIAAAACQVGFQLLLIASGNLSFLNWLTIVPALVCFDDASLAPLFSFFASRETVAQAARAANKEEDEEEEKEEKEEEEEKRKELVLHKRQTTRRRRPATQLQQKAMARRLFGPLLSQLANPSSKSAVTGVWSYP
;
A
#
# COMPACT_ATOMS: atom_id res chain seq x y z
N ALA A 1 -11.69 8.23 13.61
CA ALA A 1 -10.58 9.15 13.58
C ALA A 1 -11.05 10.61 13.81
N PHE A 2 -11.82 11.23 12.92
CA PHE A 2 -12.24 12.65 13.06
C PHE A 2 -13.05 12.97 14.31
N ALA A 3 -13.95 12.09 14.77
CA ALA A 3 -14.68 12.28 16.02
C ALA A 3 -13.74 12.37 17.23
N VAL A 4 -12.74 11.51 17.27
CA VAL A 4 -11.70 11.51 18.31
C VAL A 4 -10.88 12.80 18.22
N ALA A 5 -10.45 13.17 17.02
CA ALA A 5 -9.72 14.41 16.79
C ALA A 5 -10.49 15.63 17.29
N TRP A 6 -11.77 15.71 16.97
CA TRP A 6 -12.63 16.83 17.40
C TRP A 6 -12.79 16.92 18.92
N GLN A 7 -12.87 15.76 19.59
CA GLN A 7 -13.05 15.73 21.05
C GLN A 7 -11.75 15.97 21.84
N GLN A 8 -10.61 15.53 21.29
CA GLN A 8 -9.37 15.44 22.06
C GLN A 8 -8.30 16.44 21.64
N ASN A 9 -8.31 16.91 20.38
CA ASN A 9 -7.19 17.68 19.86
C ASN A 9 -6.99 19.03 20.55
N GLU A 10 -8.03 19.67 21.07
CA GLU A 10 -7.87 20.92 21.81
C GLU A 10 -7.05 20.71 23.09
N GLY A 11 -7.31 19.64 23.84
CA GLY A 11 -6.53 19.30 25.04
C GLY A 11 -5.11 18.79 24.73
N LEU A 12 -4.89 18.21 23.56
CA LEU A 12 -3.59 17.68 23.17
C LEU A 12 -2.73 18.70 22.42
N LEU A 13 -3.29 19.36 21.42
CA LEU A 13 -2.62 20.18 20.42
C LEU A 13 -3.03 21.66 20.44
N GLY A 14 -4.11 22.01 21.16
CA GLY A 14 -4.62 23.37 21.27
C GLY A 14 -3.62 24.33 21.91
N SER A 15 -3.97 25.62 21.95
CA SER A 15 -3.13 26.71 22.47
C SER A 15 -2.68 26.47 23.93
N HIS A 16 -3.55 25.86 24.72
CA HIS A 16 -3.31 25.44 26.12
C HIS A 16 -3.14 23.94 26.28
N GLY A 17 -3.04 23.21 25.16
CA GLY A 17 -2.86 21.75 25.14
C GLY A 17 -1.46 21.31 25.58
N LEU A 18 -1.30 20.00 25.71
CA LEU A 18 -0.04 19.40 26.16
C LEU A 18 1.14 19.67 25.19
N THR A 19 0.88 19.71 23.87
CA THR A 19 1.89 19.97 22.84
C THR A 19 1.30 20.87 21.75
N PRO A 20 1.23 22.20 21.99
CA PRO A 20 0.57 23.13 21.08
C PRO A 20 1.12 23.04 19.65
N TYR A 21 0.25 22.81 18.66
CA TYR A 21 0.63 22.67 17.27
C TYR A 21 1.20 23.95 16.66
N SER A 22 0.77 25.12 17.16
CA SER A 22 1.31 26.41 16.74
C SER A 22 2.81 26.53 17.01
N LYS A 23 3.25 26.15 18.22
CA LYS A 23 4.66 26.11 18.59
C LYS A 23 5.45 25.04 17.80
N TYR A 24 4.80 23.93 17.49
CA TYR A 24 5.42 22.92 16.62
C TYR A 24 5.67 23.48 15.22
N LEU A 25 4.68 24.13 14.60
CA LEU A 25 4.81 24.75 13.27
C LEU A 25 5.85 25.88 13.26
N GLU A 26 5.97 26.67 14.33
CA GLU A 26 7.04 27.66 14.47
C GLU A 26 8.43 27.03 14.44
N ARG A 27 8.58 25.90 15.11
CA ARG A 27 9.87 25.19 15.22
C ARG A 27 10.29 24.51 13.90
N VAL A 28 9.35 23.89 13.19
CA VAL A 28 9.63 23.14 11.95
C VAL A 28 9.56 24.03 10.71
N GLY A 29 8.95 25.19 10.80
CA GLY A 29 8.86 26.14 9.69
C GLY A 29 10.22 26.76 9.35
N VAL A 30 10.59 26.69 8.08
CA VAL A 30 11.81 27.35 7.59
C VAL A 30 11.60 28.86 7.60
N ALA A 31 12.51 29.60 8.25
CA ALA A 31 12.47 31.07 8.28
C ALA A 31 12.60 31.63 6.84
N GLY A 32 11.72 32.56 6.48
CA GLY A 32 11.71 33.19 5.15
C GLY A 32 11.07 32.35 4.03
N ALA A 33 10.73 31.08 4.28
CA ALA A 33 10.06 30.26 3.28
C ALA A 33 8.59 30.68 3.11
N SER A 34 8.08 30.59 1.88
CA SER A 34 6.67 30.78 1.57
C SER A 34 5.81 29.67 2.22
N GLU A 35 4.50 29.90 2.36
CA GLU A 35 3.58 28.89 2.89
C GLU A 35 3.53 27.65 2.01
N TRP A 36 3.71 27.78 0.70
CA TRP A 36 3.78 26.67 -0.23
C TRP A 36 5.05 25.82 -0.04
N GLU A 37 6.21 26.43 0.16
CA GLU A 37 7.45 25.71 0.45
C GLU A 37 7.36 24.97 1.80
N ARG A 38 6.72 25.58 2.80
CA ARG A 38 6.44 24.92 4.07
C ARG A 38 5.48 23.74 3.89
N PHE A 39 4.46 23.88 3.04
CA PHE A 39 3.53 22.81 2.72
C PHE A 39 4.20 21.64 2.00
N THR A 40 5.11 21.88 1.08
CA THR A 40 5.85 20.81 0.38
C THR A 40 6.76 20.02 1.33
N ASN A 41 7.30 20.67 2.37
CA ASN A 41 8.15 20.01 3.37
C ASN A 41 7.35 19.28 4.45
N LEU A 42 6.24 19.88 4.91
CA LEU A 42 5.30 19.30 5.87
C LEU A 42 3.88 19.57 5.39
N PRO A 43 3.25 18.63 4.67
CA PRO A 43 1.95 18.87 4.04
C PRO A 43 0.81 18.94 5.06
N THR A 44 0.48 20.15 5.45
CA THR A 44 -0.62 20.45 6.37
C THR A 44 -1.33 21.76 5.99
N LEU A 45 -2.64 21.76 6.04
CA LEU A 45 -3.46 22.97 5.79
C LEU A 45 -3.23 24.08 6.83
N PHE A 46 -2.68 23.76 7.98
CA PHE A 46 -2.41 24.74 9.03
C PHE A 46 -1.32 25.77 8.70
N TRP A 47 -0.64 25.65 7.56
CA TRP A 47 0.19 26.71 7.01
C TRP A 47 -0.63 27.87 6.43
N PHE A 48 -1.84 27.55 5.90
CA PHE A 48 -2.75 28.50 5.24
C PHE A 48 -3.89 28.98 6.15
N LEU A 49 -4.03 28.38 7.34
CA LEU A 49 -5.09 28.70 8.30
C LEU A 49 -4.53 29.49 9.50
N PRO A 50 -5.36 30.29 10.18
CA PRO A 50 -4.99 30.89 11.46
C PRO A 50 -4.57 29.82 12.46
N ARG A 51 -3.47 30.04 13.17
CA ARG A 51 -2.92 29.08 14.13
C ARG A 51 -3.59 29.17 15.50
N ASN A 52 -4.85 28.84 15.55
CA ASN A 52 -5.69 28.91 16.75
C ASN A 52 -6.56 27.65 16.90
N ASP A 53 -7.17 27.49 18.07
CA ASP A 53 -7.98 26.32 18.40
C ASP A 53 -9.23 26.19 17.51
N ALA A 54 -9.76 27.32 17.05
CA ALA A 54 -10.91 27.32 16.12
C ALA A 54 -10.56 26.64 14.78
N SER A 55 -9.37 26.89 14.22
CA SER A 55 -8.91 26.23 13.00
C SER A 55 -8.68 24.73 13.21
N LEU A 56 -8.13 24.34 14.36
CA LEU A 56 -7.93 22.94 14.73
C LEU A 56 -9.27 22.20 14.79
N ASN A 57 -10.24 22.78 15.48
CA ASN A 57 -11.60 22.24 15.63
C ASN A 57 -12.34 22.24 14.29
N ALA A 58 -12.21 23.29 13.47
CA ALA A 58 -12.87 23.37 12.17
C ALA A 58 -12.40 22.26 11.20
N VAL A 59 -11.10 21.98 11.15
CA VAL A 59 -10.55 20.89 10.32
C VAL A 59 -11.10 19.54 10.77
N ALA A 60 -11.11 19.27 12.08
CA ALA A 60 -11.64 18.03 12.63
C ALA A 60 -13.16 17.89 12.42
N ALA A 61 -13.92 18.95 12.68
CA ALA A 61 -15.38 18.97 12.52
C ALA A 61 -15.80 18.82 11.04
N THR A 62 -15.09 19.49 10.12
CA THR A 62 -15.34 19.33 8.68
C THR A 62 -15.10 17.89 8.23
N GLY A 63 -13.98 17.29 8.64
CA GLY A 63 -13.70 15.88 8.34
C GLY A 63 -14.75 14.94 8.96
N PHE A 64 -15.21 15.22 10.17
CA PHE A 64 -16.29 14.47 10.80
C PHE A 64 -17.61 14.60 10.01
N ALA A 65 -18.00 15.82 9.62
CA ALA A 65 -19.21 16.04 8.85
C ALA A 65 -19.16 15.31 7.49
N LEU A 66 -18.05 15.39 6.76
CA LEU A 66 -17.88 14.68 5.48
C LEU A 66 -17.95 13.15 5.69
N SER A 67 -17.30 12.63 6.73
CA SER A 67 -17.35 11.20 7.01
C SER A 67 -18.75 10.73 7.43
N ALA A 68 -19.50 11.55 8.15
CA ALA A 68 -20.89 11.27 8.50
C ALA A 68 -21.80 11.26 7.25
N VAL A 69 -21.62 12.19 6.33
CA VAL A 69 -22.34 12.23 5.05
C VAL A 69 -22.07 10.94 4.25
N VAL A 70 -20.82 10.55 4.10
CA VAL A 70 -20.45 9.31 3.40
C VAL A 70 -21.07 8.09 4.08
N ALA A 71 -21.02 8.00 5.40
CA ALA A 71 -21.58 6.87 6.16
C ALA A 71 -23.12 6.81 6.05
N LEU A 72 -23.81 7.94 6.15
CA LEU A 72 -25.27 8.01 6.08
C LEU A 72 -25.81 7.73 4.66
N LEU A 73 -25.12 8.21 3.66
CA LEU A 73 -25.51 7.98 2.26
C LEU A 73 -25.12 6.58 1.78
N GLY A 74 -24.13 5.93 2.41
CA GLY A 74 -23.55 4.68 1.95
C GLY A 74 -22.85 4.83 0.60
N ALA A 75 -22.39 6.05 0.26
CA ALA A 75 -21.78 6.37 -1.00
C ALA A 75 -20.68 7.43 -0.83
N ALA A 76 -19.57 7.27 -1.55
CA ALA A 76 -18.45 8.19 -1.55
C ALA A 76 -18.05 8.57 -2.97
N THR A 77 -17.40 9.72 -3.11
CA THR A 77 -16.82 10.17 -4.38
C THR A 77 -15.34 10.50 -4.19
N ALA A 78 -14.56 10.40 -5.25
CA ALA A 78 -13.13 10.70 -5.20
C ALA A 78 -12.82 12.10 -4.64
N PRO A 79 -13.53 13.20 -5.00
CA PRO A 79 -13.31 14.51 -4.41
C PRO A 79 -13.58 14.56 -2.90
N ILE A 80 -14.63 13.89 -2.40
CA ILE A 80 -14.95 13.85 -0.98
C ILE A 80 -13.88 13.08 -0.21
N LEU A 81 -13.45 11.92 -0.73
CA LEU A 81 -12.39 11.12 -0.11
C LEU A 81 -11.05 11.85 -0.13
N ALA A 82 -10.72 12.56 -1.21
CA ALA A 82 -9.52 13.39 -1.30
C ALA A 82 -9.53 14.55 -0.29
N ALA A 83 -10.67 15.21 -0.13
CA ALA A 83 -10.83 16.25 0.89
C ALA A 83 -10.65 15.67 2.30
N MET A 84 -11.31 14.56 2.63
CA MET A 84 -11.14 13.87 3.91
C MET A 84 -9.69 13.45 4.15
N TRP A 85 -9.03 12.90 3.13
CA TRP A 85 -7.62 12.51 3.19
C TRP A 85 -6.71 13.71 3.49
N LEU A 86 -6.89 14.83 2.80
CA LEU A 86 -6.13 16.06 3.01
C LEU A 86 -6.34 16.66 4.42
N LEU A 87 -7.59 16.66 4.89
CA LEU A 87 -7.93 17.12 6.26
C LEU A 87 -7.26 16.23 7.32
N TYR A 88 -7.33 14.90 7.13
CA TYR A 88 -6.74 13.97 8.10
C TYR A 88 -5.21 13.99 8.08
N MET A 89 -4.60 14.03 6.90
CA MET A 89 -3.16 14.22 6.74
C MET A 89 -2.69 15.50 7.44
N SER A 90 -3.48 16.58 7.37
CA SER A 90 -3.17 17.84 8.06
C SER A 90 -3.15 17.69 9.57
N LEU A 91 -4.08 16.93 10.15
CA LEU A 91 -4.12 16.64 11.59
C LEU A 91 -2.95 15.74 12.01
N VAL A 92 -2.69 14.68 11.26
CA VAL A 92 -1.59 13.73 11.54
C VAL A 92 -0.24 14.44 11.55
N ASN A 93 0.02 15.30 10.56
CA ASN A 93 1.30 15.99 10.42
C ASN A 93 1.59 17.02 11.54
N VAL A 94 0.56 17.56 12.17
CA VAL A 94 0.75 18.42 13.36
C VAL A 94 0.55 17.67 14.67
N GLY A 95 0.08 16.43 14.61
CA GLY A 95 -0.30 15.60 15.76
C GLY A 95 0.86 15.13 16.63
N GLN A 96 2.11 15.29 16.16
CA GLN A 96 3.32 14.95 16.89
C GLN A 96 3.26 13.50 17.46
N ARG A 97 3.60 13.30 18.72
CA ARG A 97 3.57 11.97 19.35
C ARG A 97 2.18 11.35 19.48
N TRP A 98 1.13 12.18 19.48
CA TRP A 98 -0.25 11.71 19.65
C TRP A 98 -0.80 11.02 18.42
N TYR A 99 -0.21 11.31 17.25
CA TYR A 99 -0.54 10.73 15.95
C TYR A 99 0.63 9.91 15.36
N ALA A 100 1.59 9.49 16.16
CA ALA A 100 2.74 8.70 15.72
C ALA A 100 2.49 7.18 15.76
N PHE A 101 1.24 6.74 15.74
CA PHE A 101 0.85 5.33 15.76
C PHE A 101 0.72 4.77 14.35
N GLY A 102 0.97 3.46 14.21
CA GLY A 102 0.90 2.77 12.92
C GLY A 102 -0.46 2.85 12.23
N TRP A 103 -1.56 2.93 12.99
CA TRP A 103 -2.90 3.07 12.41
C TRP A 103 -3.15 4.41 11.73
N GLU A 104 -2.45 5.47 12.10
CA GLU A 104 -2.57 6.78 11.44
C GLU A 104 -2.01 6.74 10.02
N SER A 105 -0.80 6.22 9.87
CA SER A 105 -0.18 6.04 8.55
C SER A 105 -0.94 5.03 7.70
N GLN A 106 -1.45 3.95 8.30
CA GLN A 106 -2.27 2.96 7.60
C GLN A 106 -3.59 3.56 7.12
N LEU A 107 -4.25 4.40 7.94
CA LEU A 107 -5.49 5.08 7.54
C LEU A 107 -5.25 6.04 6.37
N LEU A 108 -4.16 6.80 6.40
CA LEU A 108 -3.79 7.69 5.31
C LEU A 108 -3.51 6.92 4.02
N GLU A 109 -2.79 5.80 4.09
CA GLU A 109 -2.50 4.99 2.91
C GLU A 109 -3.74 4.29 2.35
N THR A 110 -4.55 3.68 3.23
CA THR A 110 -5.83 3.08 2.83
C THR A 110 -6.77 4.11 2.19
N GLY A 111 -6.87 5.30 2.81
CA GLY A 111 -7.66 6.42 2.31
C GLY A 111 -7.17 6.95 0.97
N PHE A 112 -5.86 7.03 0.77
CA PHE A 112 -5.26 7.41 -0.50
C PHE A 112 -5.68 6.48 -1.65
N TRP A 113 -5.57 5.18 -1.46
CA TRP A 113 -5.99 4.21 -2.47
C TRP A 113 -7.52 4.19 -2.68
N ALA A 114 -8.30 4.45 -1.62
CA ALA A 114 -9.74 4.54 -1.73
C ALA A 114 -10.21 5.70 -2.65
N ILE A 115 -9.44 6.79 -2.76
CA ILE A 115 -9.73 7.90 -3.68
C ILE A 115 -9.82 7.40 -5.12
N PHE A 116 -8.91 6.51 -5.53
CA PHE A 116 -8.85 5.97 -6.89
C PHE A 116 -9.86 4.85 -7.15
N ALA A 117 -10.46 4.30 -6.09
CA ALA A 117 -11.54 3.33 -6.20
C ALA A 117 -12.93 3.98 -6.33
N ALA A 118 -13.04 5.27 -6.02
CA ALA A 118 -14.30 5.99 -6.00
C ALA A 118 -14.58 6.74 -7.32
N PRO A 119 -15.87 6.91 -7.71
CA PRO A 119 -16.23 7.62 -8.92
C PRO A 119 -15.82 9.10 -8.85
N ILE A 120 -15.39 9.65 -9.99
CA ILE A 120 -15.07 11.07 -10.14
C ILE A 120 -16.38 11.85 -10.39
N SER A 121 -17.19 12.00 -9.35
CA SER A 121 -18.41 12.81 -9.36
C SER A 121 -18.41 13.74 -8.17
N LEU A 122 -19.09 14.89 -8.28
CA LEU A 122 -19.19 15.84 -7.17
C LEU A 122 -20.24 15.41 -6.15
N LEU A 123 -21.28 14.72 -6.61
CA LEU A 123 -22.38 14.29 -5.73
C LEU A 123 -22.33 12.77 -5.57
N PRO A 124 -22.41 12.27 -4.32
CA PRO A 124 -22.50 10.85 -4.05
C PRO A 124 -23.82 10.29 -4.59
N SER A 125 -23.76 9.18 -5.31
CA SER A 125 -24.92 8.43 -5.80
C SER A 125 -24.92 7.05 -5.15
N ARG A 126 -26.09 6.62 -4.67
CA ARG A 126 -26.28 5.25 -4.16
C ARG A 126 -26.23 4.19 -5.25
N PHE A 127 -26.38 4.61 -6.48
CA PHE A 127 -26.32 3.73 -7.67
C PHE A 127 -25.27 4.32 -8.65
N PRO A 128 -23.98 4.29 -8.29
CA PRO A 128 -22.95 4.70 -9.23
C PRO A 128 -23.03 3.82 -10.47
N GLU A 129 -22.67 4.39 -11.63
CA GLU A 129 -22.38 3.57 -12.80
C GLU A 129 -21.40 2.47 -12.38
N ARG A 130 -21.63 1.24 -12.86
CA ARG A 130 -20.77 0.09 -12.57
C ARG A 130 -19.41 0.34 -13.21
N LEU A 131 -18.54 1.00 -12.48
CA LEU A 131 -17.14 1.13 -12.88
C LEU A 131 -16.39 -0.10 -12.38
N PRO A 132 -15.62 -0.79 -13.22
CA PRO A 132 -14.79 -1.90 -12.76
C PRO A 132 -13.82 -1.40 -11.68
N PHE A 133 -13.62 -2.21 -10.65
CA PHE A 133 -12.71 -1.85 -9.59
C PHE A 133 -11.26 -1.86 -10.12
N PRO A 134 -10.50 -0.72 -10.03
CA PRO A 134 -9.21 -0.61 -10.69
C PRO A 134 -8.22 -1.66 -10.16
N TRP A 135 -7.63 -2.47 -11.04
CA TRP A 135 -6.69 -3.52 -10.68
C TRP A 135 -5.48 -3.00 -9.90
N VAL A 136 -4.98 -1.81 -10.23
CA VAL A 136 -3.88 -1.15 -9.50
C VAL A 136 -4.24 -0.92 -8.04
N VAL A 137 -5.47 -0.46 -7.75
CA VAL A 137 -5.95 -0.26 -6.38
C VAL A 137 -6.08 -1.59 -5.66
N ARG A 138 -6.59 -2.63 -6.33
CA ARG A 138 -6.68 -3.99 -5.80
C ARG A 138 -5.30 -4.50 -5.36
N TRP A 139 -4.30 -4.39 -6.23
CA TRP A 139 -2.93 -4.80 -5.93
C TRP A 139 -2.28 -3.95 -4.82
N ALA A 140 -2.49 -2.65 -4.84
CA ALA A 140 -1.97 -1.75 -3.81
C ALA A 140 -2.53 -2.06 -2.42
N MET A 141 -3.84 -2.32 -2.32
CA MET A 141 -4.50 -2.72 -1.07
C MET A 141 -4.02 -4.10 -0.59
N ARG A 142 -3.86 -5.07 -1.50
CA ARG A 142 -3.30 -6.40 -1.16
C ARG A 142 -1.86 -6.29 -0.68
N PHE A 143 -1.05 -5.47 -1.33
CA PHE A 143 0.32 -5.21 -0.92
C PHE A 143 0.39 -4.45 0.42
N LEU A 144 -0.52 -3.51 0.67
CA LEU A 144 -0.66 -2.83 1.96
C LEU A 144 -0.93 -3.85 3.07
N LEU A 145 -1.91 -4.73 2.88
CA LEU A 145 -2.24 -5.79 3.85
C LEU A 145 -1.04 -6.72 4.08
N PHE A 146 -0.39 -7.18 3.01
CA PHE A 146 0.85 -7.97 3.09
C PHE A 146 1.90 -7.26 3.95
N ARG A 147 2.20 -6.00 3.65
CA ARG A 147 3.24 -5.24 4.33
C ARG A 147 2.94 -5.01 5.81
N VAL A 148 1.68 -4.71 6.14
CA VAL A 148 1.25 -4.49 7.52
C VAL A 148 1.39 -5.78 8.32
N MET A 149 0.86 -6.89 7.81
CA MET A 149 0.85 -8.16 8.52
C MET A 149 2.25 -8.77 8.61
N PHE A 150 2.96 -8.85 7.49
CA PHE A 150 4.32 -9.38 7.47
C PHE A 150 5.29 -8.52 8.30
N GLY A 151 5.14 -7.19 8.25
CA GLY A 151 5.90 -6.26 9.08
C GLY A 151 5.65 -6.46 10.57
N ALA A 152 4.39 -6.66 10.99
CA ALA A 152 4.03 -6.96 12.37
C ALA A 152 4.69 -8.26 12.87
N GLY A 153 4.66 -9.32 12.07
CA GLY A 153 5.34 -10.58 12.38
C GLY A 153 6.85 -10.42 12.49
N LEU A 154 7.48 -9.68 11.59
CA LEU A 154 8.93 -9.42 11.63
C LEU A 154 9.34 -8.61 12.87
N ILE A 155 8.54 -7.62 13.28
CA ILE A 155 8.80 -6.84 14.51
C ILE A 155 8.77 -7.75 15.73
N LYS A 156 7.81 -8.68 15.81
CA LYS A 156 7.70 -9.67 16.89
C LYS A 156 8.92 -10.60 16.93
N LEU A 157 9.32 -11.16 15.80
CA LEU A 157 10.50 -12.05 15.73
C LEU A 157 11.82 -11.36 16.10
N ARG A 158 11.94 -10.06 15.79
CA ARG A 158 13.14 -9.26 16.08
C ARG A 158 13.11 -8.62 17.46
N GLY A 159 11.94 -8.49 18.05
CA GLY A 159 11.70 -7.85 19.34
C GLY A 159 12.00 -8.77 20.52
N ASP A 160 11.04 -8.85 21.44
CA ASP A 160 11.17 -9.60 22.66
C ASP A 160 11.35 -11.11 22.40
N ALA A 161 12.22 -11.75 23.21
CA ALA A 161 12.49 -13.18 23.12
C ALA A 161 11.22 -14.03 23.34
N CYS A 162 10.27 -13.54 24.14
CA CYS A 162 9.03 -14.27 24.45
C CYS A 162 8.23 -14.67 23.21
N TRP A 163 8.31 -13.91 22.09
CA TRP A 163 7.69 -14.31 20.83
C TRP A 163 8.36 -15.54 20.21
N ARG A 164 9.69 -15.66 20.34
CA ARG A 164 10.43 -16.83 19.85
C ARG A 164 10.29 -18.03 20.78
N ASP A 165 10.20 -17.75 22.08
CA ASP A 165 10.07 -18.77 23.13
C ASP A 165 8.61 -19.22 23.33
N LEU A 166 7.66 -18.62 22.58
CA LEU A 166 6.24 -18.89 22.59
C LEU A 166 5.57 -18.63 23.95
N THR A 167 6.06 -17.64 24.70
CA THR A 167 5.58 -17.33 26.06
C THR A 167 4.93 -15.95 26.18
N CYS A 168 4.95 -15.15 25.11
CA CYS A 168 4.43 -13.78 25.16
C CYS A 168 2.96 -13.70 25.58
N MET A 169 2.12 -14.66 25.18
CA MET A 169 0.69 -14.61 25.49
C MET A 169 0.38 -14.93 26.96
N ASP A 170 1.32 -15.50 27.70
CA ASP A 170 1.15 -15.74 29.13
C ASP A 170 0.91 -14.45 29.94
N VAL A 171 1.47 -13.32 29.46
CA VAL A 171 1.37 -12.01 30.13
C VAL A 171 0.72 -10.93 29.27
N HIS A 172 0.51 -11.18 27.97
CA HIS A 172 0.04 -10.20 27.00
C HIS A 172 -1.29 -9.54 27.41
N TYR A 173 -2.25 -10.33 27.83
CA TYR A 173 -3.61 -9.87 28.10
C TYR A 173 -3.70 -8.95 29.34
N GLU A 174 -2.87 -9.17 30.34
CA GLU A 174 -2.79 -8.32 31.55
C GLU A 174 -1.93 -7.08 31.38
N THR A 175 -1.00 -7.09 30.40
CA THR A 175 -0.08 -5.98 30.14
C THR A 175 -0.57 -5.00 29.08
N GLN A 176 -1.75 -5.21 28.51
CA GLN A 176 -2.34 -4.29 27.55
C GLN A 176 -2.65 -2.93 28.21
N PRO A 177 -2.35 -1.78 27.56
CA PRO A 177 -2.69 -0.47 28.08
C PRO A 177 -4.17 -0.29 28.41
N VAL A 178 -5.06 -0.82 27.55
CA VAL A 178 -6.50 -0.86 27.77
C VAL A 178 -6.99 -2.26 27.38
N PRO A 179 -7.20 -3.16 28.34
CA PRO A 179 -7.68 -4.52 28.07
C PRO A 179 -9.09 -4.51 27.45
N GLY A 180 -9.35 -5.47 26.58
CA GLY A 180 -10.69 -5.74 26.04
C GLY A 180 -11.59 -6.43 27.08
N ILE A 181 -12.89 -6.47 26.81
CA ILE A 181 -13.89 -7.08 27.71
C ILE A 181 -13.60 -8.56 27.96
N LEU A 182 -13.07 -9.28 26.96
CA LEU A 182 -12.78 -10.70 27.03
C LEU A 182 -11.30 -11.00 27.36
N SER A 183 -10.46 -9.99 27.57
CA SER A 183 -9.01 -10.19 27.83
C SER A 183 -8.76 -11.11 29.02
N TRP A 184 -9.57 -11.00 30.11
CA TRP A 184 -9.45 -11.86 31.27
C TRP A 184 -9.74 -13.34 30.97
N LEU A 185 -10.68 -13.61 30.06
CA LEU A 185 -11.04 -14.97 29.63
C LEU A 185 -9.87 -15.60 28.84
N PHE A 186 -9.29 -14.85 27.89
CA PHE A 186 -8.12 -15.31 27.15
C PHE A 186 -6.91 -15.51 28.05
N HIS A 187 -6.68 -14.59 29.00
CA HIS A 187 -5.58 -14.72 29.98
C HIS A 187 -5.68 -15.98 30.85
N SER A 188 -6.89 -16.42 31.19
CA SER A 188 -7.08 -17.61 32.03
C SER A 188 -6.89 -18.94 31.28
N ALA A 189 -6.56 -18.91 29.99
CA ALA A 189 -6.30 -20.11 29.22
C ALA A 189 -4.99 -20.80 29.67
N PRO A 190 -4.87 -22.13 29.48
CA PRO A 190 -3.67 -22.85 29.91
C PRO A 190 -2.46 -22.51 29.02
N HIS A 191 -1.24 -22.61 29.57
CA HIS A 191 0.02 -22.26 28.91
C HIS A 191 0.22 -22.90 27.52
N TRP A 192 -0.21 -24.16 27.32
CA TRP A 192 -0.14 -24.79 25.99
C TRP A 192 -1.01 -24.07 24.95
N TRP A 193 -2.15 -23.50 25.37
CA TRP A 193 -3.02 -22.69 24.49
C TRP A 193 -2.33 -21.40 24.07
N HIS A 194 -1.69 -20.70 25.02
CA HIS A 194 -0.91 -19.49 24.74
C HIS A 194 0.21 -19.75 23.72
N LYS A 195 0.87 -20.92 23.81
CA LYS A 195 1.84 -21.32 22.77
C LYS A 195 1.19 -21.47 21.39
N CYS A 196 0.00 -22.08 21.33
CA CYS A 196 -0.74 -22.20 20.08
C CYS A 196 -1.16 -20.82 19.53
N GLU A 197 -1.53 -19.87 20.39
CA GLU A 197 -1.84 -18.49 19.99
C GLU A 197 -0.65 -17.81 19.36
N VAL A 198 0.55 -17.92 19.95
CA VAL A 198 1.79 -17.37 19.38
C VAL A 198 2.13 -18.01 18.02
N LEU A 199 2.05 -19.34 17.92
CA LEU A 199 2.28 -20.05 16.67
C LEU A 199 1.27 -19.66 15.59
N GLY A 200 -0.01 -19.58 15.95
CA GLY A 200 -1.07 -19.10 15.08
C GLY A 200 -0.83 -17.66 14.59
N ASN A 201 -0.44 -16.79 15.52
CA ASN A 201 -0.04 -15.42 15.18
C ASN A 201 1.13 -15.39 14.16
N HIS A 202 2.18 -16.18 14.39
CA HIS A 202 3.29 -16.26 13.44
C HIS A 202 2.86 -16.81 12.08
N ALA A 203 2.01 -17.82 12.02
CA ALA A 203 1.49 -18.34 10.77
C ALA A 203 0.68 -17.28 10.00
N VAL A 204 -0.21 -16.56 10.69
CA VAL A 204 -1.07 -15.54 10.07
C VAL A 204 -0.27 -14.30 9.65
N GLU A 205 0.74 -13.91 10.39
CA GLU A 205 1.51 -12.70 10.09
C GLU A 205 2.71 -12.94 9.16
N LEU A 206 3.35 -14.12 9.21
CA LEU A 206 4.59 -14.37 8.46
C LEU A 206 4.40 -15.27 7.22
N VAL A 207 3.43 -16.18 7.25
CA VAL A 207 3.25 -17.16 6.18
C VAL A 207 2.08 -16.79 5.28
N LEU A 208 0.88 -16.61 5.85
CA LEU A 208 -0.33 -16.36 5.06
C LEU A 208 -0.28 -15.08 4.20
N PRO A 209 0.39 -13.97 4.59
CA PRO A 209 0.42 -12.79 3.76
C PRO A 209 1.03 -13.00 2.37
N TRP A 210 1.94 -13.96 2.20
CA TRP A 210 2.53 -14.28 0.90
C TRP A 210 1.48 -14.80 -0.10
N LEU A 211 0.45 -15.48 0.38
CA LEU A 211 -0.64 -15.94 -0.48
C LEU A 211 -1.46 -14.77 -1.05
N LEU A 212 -1.48 -13.62 -0.36
CA LEU A 212 -2.15 -12.42 -0.86
C LEU A 212 -1.49 -11.84 -2.11
N LEU A 213 -0.23 -12.16 -2.36
CA LEU A 213 0.53 -11.70 -3.53
C LEU A 213 0.41 -12.63 -4.74
N LEU A 214 -0.27 -13.77 -4.60
CA LEU A 214 -0.53 -14.66 -5.74
C LEU A 214 -1.47 -13.97 -6.75
N PRO A 215 -1.31 -14.22 -8.05
CA PRO A 215 -2.29 -13.77 -9.02
C PRO A 215 -3.65 -14.38 -8.68
N ALA A 216 -4.67 -13.54 -8.51
CA ALA A 216 -6.03 -13.97 -8.13
C ALA A 216 -6.81 -14.40 -9.39
N THR A 217 -6.19 -15.24 -10.20
CA THR A 217 -6.78 -15.87 -11.39
C THR A 217 -7.74 -16.99 -10.96
N ARG A 218 -8.11 -17.86 -11.89
CA ARG A 218 -9.01 -18.99 -11.61
C ARG A 218 -8.31 -20.11 -10.83
N GLY A 219 -9.10 -20.99 -10.24
CA GLY A 219 -8.64 -22.24 -9.62
C GLY A 219 -7.92 -22.07 -8.27
N ALA A 220 -6.84 -22.81 -8.07
CA ALA A 220 -6.14 -22.88 -6.80
C ALA A 220 -5.54 -21.55 -6.31
N PRO A 221 -4.92 -20.70 -7.14
CA PRO A 221 -4.41 -19.40 -6.70
C PRO A 221 -5.51 -18.48 -6.17
N ARG A 222 -6.67 -18.40 -6.85
CA ARG A 222 -7.83 -17.62 -6.40
C ARG A 222 -8.30 -18.08 -5.03
N LEU A 223 -8.49 -19.39 -4.85
CA LEU A 223 -8.91 -19.96 -3.57
C LEU A 223 -7.90 -19.71 -2.45
N ALA A 224 -6.60 -19.74 -2.75
CA ALA A 224 -5.55 -19.44 -1.79
C ALA A 224 -5.59 -17.97 -1.33
N VAL A 225 -5.82 -17.02 -2.23
CA VAL A 225 -5.98 -15.60 -1.90
C VAL A 225 -7.22 -15.37 -1.03
N ILE A 226 -8.36 -15.94 -1.40
CA ILE A 226 -9.62 -15.82 -0.65
C ILE A 226 -9.45 -16.44 0.75
N ALA A 227 -8.88 -17.64 0.86
CA ALA A 227 -8.64 -18.30 2.13
C ALA A 227 -7.68 -17.49 3.02
N ALA A 228 -6.59 -16.96 2.47
CA ALA A 228 -5.67 -16.11 3.20
C ALA A 228 -6.36 -14.83 3.69
N ALA A 229 -7.15 -14.17 2.86
CA ALA A 229 -7.91 -12.98 3.25
C ALA A 229 -8.96 -13.29 4.34
N ALA A 230 -9.67 -14.41 4.22
CA ALA A 230 -10.62 -14.85 5.24
C ALA A 230 -9.92 -15.13 6.58
N CYS A 231 -8.75 -15.77 6.57
CA CYS A 231 -7.92 -15.94 7.76
C CYS A 231 -7.46 -14.60 8.34
N GLN A 232 -7.06 -13.64 7.50
CA GLN A 232 -6.69 -12.30 7.96
C GLN A 232 -7.87 -11.60 8.64
N VAL A 233 -9.06 -11.62 8.03
CA VAL A 233 -10.27 -11.03 8.62
C VAL A 233 -10.61 -11.73 9.95
N GLY A 234 -10.61 -13.06 9.99
CA GLY A 234 -10.87 -13.83 11.20
C GLY A 234 -9.86 -13.50 12.32
N PHE A 235 -8.59 -13.35 11.97
CA PHE A 235 -7.56 -12.96 12.92
C PHE A 235 -7.79 -11.55 13.47
N GLN A 236 -8.16 -10.58 12.63
CA GLN A 236 -8.50 -9.23 13.11
C GLN A 236 -9.70 -9.24 14.05
N LEU A 237 -10.74 -10.02 13.75
CA LEU A 237 -11.91 -10.19 14.62
C LEU A 237 -11.52 -10.83 15.96
N LEU A 238 -10.63 -11.82 15.95
CA LEU A 238 -10.09 -12.42 17.17
C LEU A 238 -9.32 -11.36 18.01
N LEU A 239 -8.49 -10.54 17.39
CA LEU A 239 -7.78 -9.47 18.09
C LEU A 239 -8.73 -8.42 18.67
N ILE A 240 -9.83 -8.08 17.97
CA ILE A 240 -10.87 -7.20 18.50
C ILE A 240 -11.55 -7.81 19.73
N ALA A 241 -11.80 -9.11 19.71
CA ALA A 241 -12.42 -9.80 20.83
C ALA A 241 -11.51 -9.94 22.05
N SER A 242 -10.21 -10.21 21.83
CA SER A 242 -9.22 -10.51 22.88
C SER A 242 -8.49 -9.29 23.41
N GLY A 243 -8.55 -8.13 22.73
CA GLY A 243 -7.79 -6.94 23.09
C GLY A 243 -8.45 -5.64 22.66
N ASN A 244 -7.70 -4.54 22.79
CA ASN A 244 -8.14 -3.23 22.36
C ASN A 244 -6.97 -2.50 21.68
N LEU A 245 -6.93 -2.56 20.37
CA LEU A 245 -5.97 -1.85 19.51
C LEU A 245 -6.64 -0.66 18.78
N SER A 246 -7.56 0.02 19.45
CA SER A 246 -8.31 1.14 18.87
C SER A 246 -9.03 0.71 17.57
N PHE A 247 -8.94 1.47 16.50
CA PHE A 247 -9.55 1.13 15.21
C PHE A 247 -8.60 0.36 14.26
N LEU A 248 -7.37 0.01 14.69
CA LEU A 248 -6.37 -0.64 13.83
C LEU A 248 -6.90 -1.92 13.18
N ASN A 249 -7.54 -2.78 13.97
CA ASN A 249 -8.03 -4.08 13.48
C ASN A 249 -9.18 -3.90 12.48
N TRP A 250 -10.10 -2.99 12.75
CA TRP A 250 -11.16 -2.62 11.81
C TRP A 250 -10.60 -2.05 10.50
N LEU A 251 -9.59 -1.20 10.60
CA LEU A 251 -8.90 -0.64 9.45
C LEU A 251 -8.17 -1.70 8.63
N THR A 252 -7.57 -2.70 9.28
CA THR A 252 -6.84 -3.79 8.60
C THR A 252 -7.77 -4.74 7.86
N ILE A 253 -9.04 -4.85 8.27
CA ILE A 253 -10.06 -5.60 7.52
C ILE A 253 -10.34 -4.95 6.16
N VAL A 254 -10.31 -3.61 6.05
CA VAL A 254 -10.69 -2.91 4.82
C VAL A 254 -9.86 -3.34 3.59
N PRO A 255 -8.51 -3.34 3.61
CA PRO A 255 -7.73 -3.82 2.49
C PRO A 255 -7.86 -5.34 2.25
N ALA A 256 -8.34 -6.13 3.22
CA ALA A 256 -8.60 -7.55 3.00
C ALA A 256 -9.85 -7.77 2.14
N LEU A 257 -10.82 -6.85 2.16
CA LEU A 257 -12.07 -6.98 1.40
C LEU A 257 -11.84 -7.03 -0.11
N VAL A 258 -10.81 -6.37 -0.63
CA VAL A 258 -10.49 -6.39 -2.08
C VAL A 258 -9.94 -7.73 -2.58
N CYS A 259 -9.66 -8.66 -1.67
CA CYS A 259 -9.23 -10.01 -2.01
C CYS A 259 -10.40 -10.96 -2.31
N PHE A 260 -11.61 -10.56 -1.93
CA PHE A 260 -12.83 -11.32 -2.21
C PHE A 260 -13.43 -10.85 -3.53
N ASP A 261 -13.90 -11.78 -4.31
CA ASP A 261 -14.69 -11.52 -5.51
C ASP A 261 -16.19 -11.60 -5.22
N ASP A 262 -16.99 -11.18 -6.19
CA ASP A 262 -18.44 -11.15 -6.06
C ASP A 262 -19.03 -12.54 -5.82
N ALA A 263 -18.44 -13.58 -6.43
CA ALA A 263 -18.89 -14.96 -6.23
C ALA A 263 -18.66 -15.47 -4.81
N SER A 264 -17.54 -15.08 -4.17
CA SER A 264 -17.26 -15.45 -2.76
C SER A 264 -18.09 -14.65 -1.76
N LEU A 265 -18.47 -13.40 -2.11
CA LEU A 265 -19.30 -12.54 -1.28
C LEU A 265 -20.81 -12.78 -1.47
N ALA A 266 -21.23 -13.36 -2.59
CA ALA A 266 -22.62 -13.61 -2.93
C ALA A 266 -23.44 -14.31 -1.82
N PRO A 267 -22.92 -15.32 -1.07
CA PRO A 267 -23.64 -15.93 0.03
C PRO A 267 -23.99 -14.96 1.16
N LEU A 268 -23.12 -13.99 1.46
CA LEU A 268 -23.34 -12.99 2.51
C LEU A 268 -24.43 -12.00 2.09
N PHE A 269 -24.44 -11.58 0.83
CA PHE A 269 -25.43 -10.65 0.31
C PHE A 269 -26.79 -11.31 0.00
N SER A 270 -26.85 -12.62 -0.18
CA SER A 270 -28.10 -13.36 -0.41
C SER A 270 -29.09 -13.25 0.75
N PHE A 271 -28.60 -12.87 1.95
CA PHE A 271 -29.46 -12.59 3.11
C PHE A 271 -30.20 -11.23 2.98
N PHE A 272 -29.62 -10.26 2.25
CA PHE A 272 -30.15 -8.90 2.12
C PHE A 272 -30.79 -8.62 0.76
N ALA A 273 -30.55 -9.45 -0.25
CA ALA A 273 -31.05 -9.29 -1.61
C ALA A 273 -31.69 -10.60 -2.11
N SER A 274 -32.58 -10.50 -3.11
CA SER A 274 -33.15 -11.71 -3.71
C SER A 274 -32.05 -12.61 -4.31
N ARG A 275 -32.21 -13.92 -4.20
CA ARG A 275 -31.25 -14.90 -4.74
C ARG A 275 -30.99 -14.69 -6.23
N GLU A 276 -32.00 -14.26 -6.99
CA GLU A 276 -31.88 -13.96 -8.41
C GLU A 276 -30.99 -12.75 -8.68
N THR A 277 -31.13 -11.67 -7.90
CA THR A 277 -30.31 -10.45 -8.05
C THR A 277 -28.84 -10.73 -7.76
N VAL A 278 -28.59 -11.52 -6.69
CA VAL A 278 -27.21 -11.92 -6.33
C VAL A 278 -26.60 -12.84 -7.39
N ALA A 279 -27.38 -13.81 -7.90
CA ALA A 279 -26.92 -14.72 -8.95
C ALA A 279 -26.66 -14.01 -10.27
N GLN A 280 -27.48 -13.02 -10.63
CA GLN A 280 -27.25 -12.19 -11.82
C GLN A 280 -25.99 -11.32 -11.69
N ALA A 281 -25.77 -10.69 -10.51
CA ALA A 281 -24.59 -9.92 -10.25
C ALA A 281 -23.32 -10.78 -10.30
N ALA A 282 -23.33 -11.96 -9.70
CA ALA A 282 -22.21 -12.89 -9.73
C ALA A 282 -21.90 -13.40 -11.16
N ARG A 283 -22.95 -13.68 -11.98
CA ARG A 283 -22.75 -14.07 -13.38
C ARG A 283 -22.19 -12.94 -14.24
N ALA A 284 -22.63 -11.70 -13.99
CA ALA A 284 -22.11 -10.54 -14.70
C ALA A 284 -20.64 -10.30 -14.38
N ALA A 285 -20.27 -10.39 -13.08
CA ALA A 285 -18.89 -10.24 -12.65
C ALA A 285 -17.96 -11.32 -13.24
N ASN A 286 -18.37 -12.60 -13.20
CA ASN A 286 -17.59 -13.67 -13.80
C ASN A 286 -17.41 -13.48 -15.32
N LYS A 287 -18.42 -12.92 -16.01
CA LYS A 287 -18.31 -12.66 -17.45
C LYS A 287 -17.33 -11.52 -17.77
N GLU A 288 -17.31 -10.47 -16.94
CA GLU A 288 -16.35 -9.37 -17.08
C GLU A 288 -14.91 -9.85 -16.80
N GLU A 289 -14.72 -10.71 -15.80
CA GLU A 289 -13.41 -11.34 -15.52
C GLU A 289 -12.96 -12.24 -16.71
N ASP A 290 -13.86 -13.00 -17.30
CA ASP A 290 -13.56 -13.83 -18.46
C ASP A 290 -13.13 -12.99 -19.68
N GLU A 291 -13.78 -11.84 -19.91
CA GLU A 291 -13.45 -10.92 -20.99
C GLU A 291 -12.13 -10.17 -20.76
N GLU A 292 -11.79 -9.85 -19.50
CA GLU A 292 -10.50 -9.25 -19.16
C GLU A 292 -9.34 -10.24 -19.31
N GLU A 293 -9.51 -11.49 -18.85
CA GLU A 293 -8.50 -12.55 -19.02
C GLU A 293 -8.24 -12.84 -20.53
N GLU A 294 -9.30 -12.89 -21.33
CA GLU A 294 -9.15 -13.09 -22.78
C GLU A 294 -8.41 -11.94 -23.47
N LYS A 295 -8.54 -10.72 -22.96
CA LYS A 295 -7.78 -9.56 -23.45
C LYS A 295 -6.32 -9.63 -23.04
N GLU A 296 -6.05 -9.99 -21.76
CA GLU A 296 -4.68 -10.14 -21.27
C GLU A 296 -3.95 -11.26 -22.01
N GLU A 297 -4.59 -12.42 -22.26
CA GLU A 297 -4.00 -13.50 -23.05
C GLU A 297 -3.66 -13.06 -24.48
N LYS A 298 -4.56 -12.30 -25.11
CA LYS A 298 -4.32 -11.77 -26.46
C LYS A 298 -3.16 -10.76 -26.51
N GLU A 299 -3.06 -9.91 -25.49
CA GLU A 299 -1.95 -8.96 -25.36
C GLU A 299 -0.61 -9.68 -25.13
N GLU A 300 -0.58 -10.69 -24.25
CA GLU A 300 0.61 -11.52 -24.05
C GLU A 300 1.03 -12.29 -25.32
N GLU A 301 0.06 -12.84 -26.06
CA GLU A 301 0.36 -13.51 -27.32
C GLU A 301 0.93 -12.55 -28.37
N GLU A 302 0.39 -11.33 -28.43
CA GLU A 302 0.87 -10.30 -29.34
C GLU A 302 2.29 -9.84 -28.97
N GLU A 303 2.58 -9.71 -27.69
CA GLU A 303 3.91 -9.36 -27.19
C GLU A 303 4.94 -10.46 -27.49
N LYS A 304 4.60 -11.72 -27.21
CA LYS A 304 5.43 -12.89 -27.57
C LYS A 304 5.67 -12.96 -29.10
N ARG A 305 4.68 -12.61 -29.89
CA ARG A 305 4.79 -12.55 -31.35
C ARG A 305 5.72 -11.43 -31.81
N LYS A 306 5.65 -10.25 -31.17
CA LYS A 306 6.55 -9.11 -31.42
C LYS A 306 8.01 -9.47 -31.05
N GLU A 307 8.22 -10.10 -29.93
CA GLU A 307 9.55 -10.58 -29.50
C GLU A 307 10.14 -11.60 -30.46
N LEU A 308 9.33 -12.57 -30.91
CA LEU A 308 9.75 -13.57 -31.88
C LEU A 308 10.15 -12.95 -33.23
N VAL A 309 9.41 -11.93 -33.69
CA VAL A 309 9.74 -11.17 -34.91
C VAL A 309 11.03 -10.40 -34.75
N LEU A 310 11.24 -9.76 -33.59
CA LEU A 310 12.47 -9.04 -33.25
C LEU A 310 13.68 -9.99 -33.23
N HIS A 311 13.52 -11.13 -32.58
CA HIS A 311 14.57 -12.17 -32.52
C HIS A 311 14.92 -12.71 -33.93
N LYS A 312 13.92 -12.98 -34.75
CA LYS A 312 14.13 -13.37 -36.17
C LYS A 312 14.85 -12.29 -36.98
N ARG A 313 14.51 -11.01 -36.79
CA ARG A 313 15.21 -9.91 -37.46
C ARG A 313 16.67 -9.76 -37.00
N GLN A 314 16.96 -9.94 -35.71
CA GLN A 314 18.32 -9.91 -35.18
C GLN A 314 19.17 -11.08 -35.68
N THR A 315 18.62 -12.30 -35.73
CA THR A 315 19.31 -13.47 -36.26
C THR A 315 19.54 -13.38 -37.76
N THR A 316 18.61 -12.82 -38.53
CA THR A 316 18.76 -12.57 -39.97
C THR A 316 19.81 -11.48 -40.23
N ARG A 317 19.89 -10.44 -39.38
CA ARG A 317 20.92 -9.37 -39.48
C ARG A 317 22.33 -9.91 -39.14
N ARG A 318 22.45 -10.87 -38.22
CA ARG A 318 23.73 -11.56 -37.92
C ARG A 318 24.18 -12.52 -39.01
N ARG A 319 23.26 -13.08 -39.83
CA ARG A 319 23.55 -14.01 -40.92
C ARG A 319 23.82 -13.33 -42.26
N ARG A 320 23.64 -12.01 -42.39
CA ARG A 320 24.06 -11.33 -43.63
C ARG A 320 25.58 -11.32 -43.69
N PRO A 321 26.16 -11.95 -44.74
CA PRO A 321 27.63 -11.89 -44.96
C PRO A 321 28.00 -10.40 -45.12
N ALA A 322 29.08 -9.99 -44.43
CA ALA A 322 29.61 -8.65 -44.57
C ALA A 322 29.84 -8.35 -46.05
N THR A 323 29.22 -7.32 -46.58
CA THR A 323 29.41 -6.89 -47.96
C THR A 323 30.93 -6.62 -48.16
N GLN A 324 31.46 -6.86 -49.38
CA GLN A 324 32.89 -6.62 -49.70
C GLN A 324 33.38 -5.25 -49.20
N LEU A 325 32.52 -4.25 -49.16
CA LEU A 325 32.86 -2.95 -48.61
C LEU A 325 33.12 -2.94 -47.09
N GLN A 326 32.32 -3.75 -46.32
CA GLN A 326 32.52 -3.88 -44.88
C GLN A 326 33.74 -4.71 -44.55
N GLN A 327 34.04 -5.75 -45.36
CA GLN A 327 35.26 -6.53 -45.24
C GLN A 327 36.50 -5.68 -45.54
N LYS A 328 36.48 -4.84 -46.61
CA LYS A 328 37.55 -3.88 -46.92
C LYS A 328 37.70 -2.81 -45.83
N ALA A 329 36.62 -2.30 -45.24
CA ALA A 329 36.69 -1.34 -44.16
C ALA A 329 37.24 -1.94 -42.86
N MET A 330 36.87 -3.17 -42.55
CA MET A 330 37.37 -3.92 -41.38
C MET A 330 38.85 -4.27 -41.56
N ALA A 331 39.26 -4.70 -42.75
CA ALA A 331 40.68 -4.95 -43.09
C ALA A 331 41.51 -3.63 -42.99
N ARG A 332 41.02 -2.51 -43.47
CA ARG A 332 41.70 -1.20 -43.32
C ARG A 332 41.80 -0.77 -41.86
N ARG A 333 40.82 -1.04 -41.01
CA ARG A 333 40.86 -0.73 -39.54
C ARG A 333 41.83 -1.62 -38.79
N LEU A 334 41.92 -2.92 -39.13
CA LEU A 334 42.77 -3.88 -38.43
C LEU A 334 44.24 -3.83 -38.92
N PHE A 335 44.45 -3.60 -40.17
CA PHE A 335 45.79 -3.65 -40.77
C PHE A 335 46.35 -2.28 -41.24
N GLY A 336 45.52 -1.24 -41.23
CA GLY A 336 45.96 0.09 -41.63
C GLY A 336 47.14 0.64 -40.84
N PRO A 337 47.16 0.52 -39.51
CA PRO A 337 48.29 0.98 -38.69
C PRO A 337 49.59 0.19 -38.96
N LEU A 338 49.47 -1.12 -39.25
CA LEU A 338 50.62 -1.98 -39.53
C LEU A 338 51.23 -1.68 -40.90
N LEU A 339 50.40 -1.41 -41.90
CA LEU A 339 50.84 -1.06 -43.24
C LEU A 339 51.44 0.35 -43.32
N SER A 340 51.01 1.29 -42.51
CA SER A 340 51.63 2.60 -42.43
C SER A 340 52.97 2.61 -41.72
N GLN A 341 53.20 1.69 -40.79
CA GLN A 341 54.51 1.52 -40.13
C GLN A 341 55.56 0.86 -41.06
N LEU A 342 55.13 0.01 -42.00
CA LEU A 342 56.00 -0.63 -42.98
C LEU A 342 56.35 0.29 -44.16
N ALA A 343 55.57 1.36 -44.41
CA ALA A 343 55.76 2.29 -45.52
C ALA A 343 56.62 3.50 -45.17
N ASN A 344 57.08 3.69 -43.93
CA ASN A 344 57.89 4.88 -43.55
C ASN A 344 59.09 4.46 -42.67
N PRO A 345 60.29 4.30 -43.28
CA PRO A 345 61.51 3.86 -42.57
C PRO A 345 62.28 4.97 -41.89
N SER A 346 61.70 6.14 -41.61
CA SER A 346 62.45 7.24 -41.00
C SER A 346 61.66 7.95 -39.89
N SER A 347 61.80 7.45 -38.64
CA SER A 347 61.95 8.28 -37.43
C SER A 347 62.31 7.39 -36.23
N LYS A 348 63.59 7.38 -35.95
CA LYS A 348 64.11 7.00 -34.62
C LYS A 348 64.05 8.22 -33.71
N SER A 349 63.92 7.93 -32.41
CA SER A 349 64.04 8.76 -31.21
C SER A 349 62.71 9.46 -30.79
N ALA A 350 62.29 9.45 -29.55
CA ALA A 350 62.94 9.35 -28.27
C ALA A 350 61.92 8.88 -27.18
N VAL A 351 62.42 8.11 -26.27
CA VAL A 351 61.85 7.70 -25.00
C VAL A 351 62.07 8.81 -23.97
N THR A 352 61.06 9.20 -23.23
CA THR A 352 61.05 9.60 -21.79
C THR A 352 59.62 9.93 -21.49
N GLY A 353 58.93 9.28 -20.65
CA GLY A 353 59.01 9.16 -19.19
C GLY A 353 58.12 10.19 -18.55
N VAL A 354 57.07 9.78 -17.87
CA VAL A 354 56.79 10.07 -16.47
C VAL A 354 55.30 9.77 -16.14
N TRP A 355 55.11 8.96 -15.20
CA TRP A 355 53.87 8.65 -14.49
C TRP A 355 53.47 9.78 -13.56
N SER A 356 52.16 10.07 -13.43
CA SER A 356 51.53 10.37 -12.12
C SER A 356 50.03 10.45 -12.26
N TYR A 357 49.36 9.65 -11.42
CA TYR A 357 47.98 9.84 -11.00
C TYR A 357 47.87 11.04 -10.02
N PRO A 358 46.71 11.61 -9.82
CA PRO A 358 45.77 11.11 -8.82
C PRO A 358 44.45 10.59 -9.39
#